data_4b23675f156b3484a81f4668b609f720
#
_entry.id   4b23675f156b3484a81f4668b609f720
#
_cell.length_a   1.000
_cell.length_b   1.000
_cell.length_c   1.000
_cell.angle_alpha   90.00
_cell.angle_beta   90.00
_cell.angle_gamma   90.00
#
_symmetry.space_group_name_H-M   'P 1'
#
loop_
_entity.id
_entity.type
_entity.pdbx_description
1 polymer ?
#
loop_
_entity_poly.entity_id
_entity_poly.type
_entity_poly.pdbx_seq_one_letter_code
_entity_poly.pdbx_strand_id
1 'polypeptide(L)'
;TRILNWLGEGSCGQSYHCEGSEGEIKGQEFYVKLIPREVSERKGFQDYFIQEGQALEQLDGPGIWPVLSTGVTKWKHWFRYSWLAGKEIKVEIKQEGEEGETSVEEVRYIRTLEDLCDYAITEISPEQLLTIMITMHQGLYKAHLSGVCHGNLKPSNILVQQNKDGEWESSITEFGLYRLNLFTPYGLS
;
A
#
# COMPACT_ATOMS: atom_id res chain seq x y z
N THR A 1 -4.27 1.38 19.13
CA THR A 1 -4.63 0.81 17.83
C THR A 1 -4.93 -0.67 17.98
N ARG A 2 -6.04 -1.13 17.44
CA ARG A 2 -6.49 -2.53 17.41
C ARG A 2 -6.26 -3.10 16.01
N ILE A 3 -5.68 -4.27 15.90
CA ILE A 3 -5.55 -5.00 14.63
C ILE A 3 -6.93 -5.61 14.32
N LEU A 4 -7.43 -5.35 13.12
CA LEU A 4 -8.66 -5.93 12.58
C LEU A 4 -8.33 -7.16 11.72
N ASN A 5 -7.39 -7.01 10.78
CA ASN A 5 -7.00 -8.08 9.86
C ASN A 5 -5.49 -8.04 9.58
N TRP A 6 -4.91 -9.20 9.35
CA TRP A 6 -3.61 -9.34 8.71
C TRP A 6 -3.80 -9.31 7.19
N LEU A 7 -3.01 -8.48 6.49
CA LEU A 7 -3.14 -8.27 5.05
C LEU A 7 -2.06 -9.00 4.24
N GLY A 8 -0.98 -9.38 4.90
CA GLY A 8 0.12 -10.09 4.25
C GLY A 8 1.50 -9.65 4.72
N GLU A 9 2.51 -10.30 4.15
CA GLU A 9 3.92 -10.00 4.38
C GLU A 9 4.62 -9.79 3.04
N GLY A 10 5.40 -8.73 2.95
CA GLY A 10 6.20 -8.39 1.78
C GLY A 10 7.66 -8.12 2.14
N SER A 11 8.46 -7.75 1.15
CA SER A 11 9.90 -7.49 1.31
C SER A 11 10.24 -6.43 2.37
N CYS A 12 9.31 -5.51 2.64
CA CYS A 12 9.50 -4.42 3.60
C CYS A 12 8.76 -4.63 4.93
N GLY A 13 8.18 -5.81 5.18
CA GLY A 13 7.52 -6.15 6.43
C GLY A 13 6.07 -6.59 6.33
N GLN A 14 5.41 -6.64 7.48
CA GLN A 14 4.06 -7.13 7.64
C GLN A 14 3.04 -5.99 7.56
N SER A 15 1.92 -6.26 6.91
CA SER A 15 0.85 -5.29 6.66
C SER A 15 -0.43 -5.68 7.41
N TYR A 16 -1.08 -4.69 8.01
CA TYR A 16 -2.26 -4.88 8.82
C TYR A 16 -3.33 -3.83 8.54
N HIS A 17 -4.59 -4.26 8.56
CA HIS A 17 -5.75 -3.39 8.71
C HIS A 17 -6.00 -3.18 10.20
N CYS A 18 -6.05 -1.93 10.62
CA CYS A 18 -6.14 -1.55 12.04
C CYS A 18 -7.22 -0.49 12.26
N GLU A 19 -7.70 -0.41 13.49
CA GLU A 19 -8.60 0.65 13.95
C GLU A 19 -7.96 1.41 15.14
N GLY A 20 -8.14 2.71 15.18
CA GLY A 20 -7.75 3.54 16.30
C GLY A 20 -8.57 3.20 17.54
N SER A 21 -7.90 2.93 18.68
CA SER A 21 -8.56 2.54 19.92
C SER A 21 -8.81 3.71 20.88
N GLU A 22 -8.09 4.82 20.73
CA GLU A 22 -8.08 5.92 21.70
C GLU A 22 -7.86 7.28 21.02
N GLY A 23 -8.21 8.37 21.72
CA GLY A 23 -7.95 9.74 21.30
C GLY A 23 -8.67 10.12 20.01
N GLU A 24 -8.09 11.04 19.27
CA GLU A 24 -8.65 11.61 18.04
C GLU A 24 -8.79 10.58 16.90
N ILE A 25 -8.04 9.48 16.97
CA ILE A 25 -8.06 8.42 15.95
C ILE A 25 -9.05 7.29 16.28
N LYS A 26 -9.82 7.40 17.39
CA LYS A 26 -10.76 6.37 17.81
C LYS A 26 -11.80 6.08 16.73
N GLY A 27 -11.90 4.82 16.32
CA GLY A 27 -12.83 4.36 15.29
C GLY A 27 -12.39 4.65 13.84
N GLN A 28 -11.25 5.33 13.65
CA GLN A 28 -10.68 5.51 12.31
C GLN A 28 -9.93 4.25 11.87
N GLU A 29 -10.05 3.89 10.61
CA GLU A 29 -9.37 2.74 10.03
C GLU A 29 -8.07 3.15 9.36
N PHE A 30 -7.06 2.28 9.47
CA PHE A 30 -5.70 2.51 8.98
C PHE A 30 -5.10 1.26 8.33
N TYR A 31 -4.29 1.48 7.31
CA TYR A 31 -3.28 0.54 6.89
C TYR A 31 -2.01 0.79 7.71
N VAL A 32 -1.49 -0.25 8.35
CA VAL A 32 -0.25 -0.17 9.14
C VAL A 32 0.76 -1.17 8.62
N LYS A 33 1.96 -0.68 8.31
CA LYS A 33 3.09 -1.53 7.95
C LYS A 33 4.07 -1.62 9.12
N LEU A 34 4.33 -2.84 9.58
CA LEU A 34 5.31 -3.14 10.62
C LEU A 34 6.61 -3.62 10.01
N ILE A 35 7.70 -2.99 10.41
CA ILE A 35 9.04 -3.39 9.97
C ILE A 35 9.51 -4.60 10.79
N PRO A 36 10.12 -5.62 10.15
CA PRO A 36 10.66 -6.78 10.83
C PRO A 36 11.73 -6.39 11.87
N ARG A 37 11.75 -7.11 12.97
CA ARG A 37 12.70 -6.86 14.06
C ARG A 37 14.14 -6.98 13.59
N GLU A 38 14.43 -7.99 12.78
CA GLU A 38 15.75 -8.30 12.22
C GLU A 38 16.31 -7.15 11.38
N VAL A 39 15.42 -6.34 10.78
CA VAL A 39 15.76 -5.15 10.02
C VAL A 39 15.96 -3.96 10.97
N SER A 40 15.07 -3.77 11.93
CA SER A 40 15.08 -2.62 12.83
C SER A 40 16.21 -2.63 13.87
N GLU A 41 16.78 -3.79 14.19
CA GLU A 41 17.92 -3.92 15.12
C GLU A 41 19.29 -3.70 14.43
N ARG A 42 19.33 -3.47 13.12
CA ARG A 42 20.59 -3.25 12.41
C ARG A 42 21.16 -1.87 12.66
N LYS A 43 22.48 -1.82 12.69
CA LYS A 43 23.23 -0.57 12.89
C LYS A 43 22.84 0.46 11.81
N GLY A 44 22.48 1.66 12.24
CA GLY A 44 22.11 2.77 11.37
C GLY A 44 20.62 2.79 10.95
N PHE A 45 19.87 1.73 11.23
CA PHE A 45 18.45 1.68 10.88
C PHE A 45 17.64 2.80 11.56
N GLN A 46 17.89 3.04 12.85
CA GLN A 46 17.18 4.06 13.63
C GLN A 46 17.28 5.45 13.02
N ASP A 47 18.50 5.87 12.66
CA ASP A 47 18.74 7.18 12.06
C ASP A 47 18.08 7.29 10.69
N TYR A 48 18.19 6.23 9.90
CA TYR A 48 17.53 6.12 8.61
C TYR A 48 16.01 6.22 8.74
N PHE A 49 15.40 5.46 9.65
CA PHE A 49 13.95 5.44 9.87
C PHE A 49 13.41 6.82 10.25
N ILE A 50 14.13 7.56 11.12
CA ILE A 50 13.73 8.91 11.53
C ILE A 50 13.78 9.87 10.35
N GLN A 51 14.88 9.87 9.59
CA GLN A 51 15.04 10.78 8.45
C GLN A 51 14.04 10.50 7.34
N GLU A 52 13.90 9.25 6.96
CA GLU A 52 12.97 8.84 5.89
C GLU A 52 11.53 9.05 6.32
N GLY A 53 11.19 8.72 7.58
CA GLY A 53 9.85 8.94 8.12
C GLY A 53 9.42 10.40 8.06
N GLN A 54 10.29 11.33 8.44
CA GLN A 54 10.02 12.77 8.36
C GLN A 54 9.82 13.24 6.91
N ALA A 55 10.62 12.75 5.97
CA ALA A 55 10.47 13.09 4.56
C ALA A 55 9.15 12.55 3.99
N LEU A 56 8.76 11.34 4.37
CA LEU A 56 7.53 10.69 3.89
C LEU A 56 6.27 11.33 4.49
N GLU A 57 6.28 11.76 5.74
CA GLU A 57 5.16 12.48 6.36
C GLU A 57 4.91 13.87 5.73
N GLN A 58 5.91 14.44 5.04
CA GLN A 58 5.78 15.70 4.30
C GLN A 58 5.43 15.49 2.82
N LEU A 59 5.48 14.24 2.36
CA LEU A 59 5.24 13.92 0.96
C LEU A 59 3.73 13.70 0.72
N ASP A 60 3.09 14.68 0.07
CA ASP A 60 1.67 14.65 -0.26
C ASP A 60 1.39 15.16 -1.67
N GLY A 61 0.17 15.01 -2.16
CA GLY A 61 -0.35 15.59 -3.40
C GLY A 61 -0.85 14.56 -4.41
N PRO A 62 -1.22 15.01 -5.62
CA PRO A 62 -1.75 14.12 -6.65
C PRO A 62 -0.82 12.95 -6.92
N GLY A 63 -1.39 11.74 -6.99
CA GLY A 63 -0.65 10.52 -7.26
C GLY A 63 0.19 9.98 -6.10
N ILE A 64 0.04 10.55 -4.89
CA ILE A 64 0.73 10.10 -3.67
C ILE A 64 -0.29 9.67 -2.63
N TRP A 65 -0.15 8.45 -2.10
CA TRP A 65 -0.87 8.00 -0.92
C TRP A 65 -0.04 8.34 0.31
N PRO A 66 -0.44 9.33 1.12
CA PRO A 66 0.45 9.92 2.11
C PRO A 66 0.66 8.99 3.31
N VAL A 67 1.86 9.06 3.88
CA VAL A 67 2.15 8.55 5.21
C VAL A 67 1.54 9.50 6.23
N LEU A 68 0.59 9.02 7.02
CA LEU A 68 -0.06 9.82 8.06
C LEU A 68 0.83 10.04 9.29
N SER A 69 1.60 9.03 9.63
CA SER A 69 2.57 9.09 10.72
C SER A 69 3.47 7.87 10.73
N THR A 70 4.61 8.03 11.35
CA THR A 70 5.57 6.96 11.65
C THR A 70 5.78 6.85 13.15
N GLY A 71 6.32 5.74 13.62
CA GLY A 71 6.64 5.59 15.03
C GLY A 71 7.26 4.27 15.44
N VAL A 72 7.54 4.17 16.74
CA VAL A 72 8.13 2.99 17.36
C VAL A 72 7.29 2.59 18.56
N THR A 73 6.89 1.34 18.64
CA THR A 73 6.16 0.79 19.78
C THR A 73 6.73 -0.58 20.14
N LYS A 74 7.23 -0.75 21.36
CA LYS A 74 7.78 -2.03 21.85
C LYS A 74 8.71 -2.71 20.85
N TRP A 75 9.73 -2.00 20.35
CA TRP A 75 10.72 -2.48 19.36
C TRP A 75 10.22 -2.60 17.92
N LYS A 76 8.96 -2.32 17.65
CA LYS A 76 8.38 -2.37 16.30
C LYS A 76 8.33 -0.97 15.71
N HIS A 77 9.01 -0.77 14.60
CA HIS A 77 8.90 0.42 13.77
C HIS A 77 7.72 0.25 12.83
N TRP A 78 6.94 1.30 12.64
CA TRP A 78 5.73 1.23 11.82
C TRP A 78 5.51 2.50 11.02
N PHE A 79 4.83 2.31 9.87
CA PHE A 79 4.25 3.36 9.04
C PHE A 79 2.74 3.22 9.06
N ARG A 80 2.03 4.34 9.17
CA ARG A 80 0.58 4.39 9.15
C ARG A 80 0.09 5.20 7.96
N TYR A 81 -0.88 4.65 7.24
CA TYR A 81 -1.53 5.24 6.09
C TYR A 81 -3.04 5.23 6.31
N SER A 82 -3.79 6.05 5.55
CA SER A 82 -5.25 5.93 5.50
C SER A 82 -5.67 4.54 5.02
N TRP A 83 -6.81 4.07 5.51
CA TRP A 83 -7.40 2.85 4.98
C TRP A 83 -8.12 3.12 3.66
N LEU A 84 -7.93 2.26 2.69
CA LEU A 84 -8.68 2.22 1.45
C LEU A 84 -9.57 0.99 1.46
N ALA A 85 -10.89 1.19 1.55
CA ALA A 85 -11.86 0.08 1.56
C ALA A 85 -11.84 -0.72 0.25
N GLY A 86 -11.68 -0.02 -0.88
CA GLY A 86 -11.70 -0.60 -2.21
C GLY A 86 -13.11 -0.72 -2.77
N LYS A 87 -13.19 -1.02 -4.07
CA LYS A 87 -14.46 -1.33 -4.77
C LYS A 87 -14.75 -2.81 -4.62
N GLU A 88 -15.88 -3.15 -4.02
CA GLU A 88 -16.36 -4.52 -3.94
C GLU A 88 -16.79 -5.03 -5.32
N ILE A 89 -16.36 -6.22 -5.67
CA ILE A 89 -16.75 -6.94 -6.87
C ILE A 89 -17.05 -8.39 -6.55
N LYS A 90 -17.84 -9.04 -7.40
CA LYS A 90 -18.13 -10.47 -7.33
C LYS A 90 -17.43 -11.17 -8.48
N VAL A 91 -16.65 -12.17 -8.17
CA VAL A 91 -15.86 -12.94 -9.14
C VAL A 91 -16.32 -14.39 -9.09
N GLU A 92 -16.57 -14.98 -10.26
CA GLU A 92 -16.82 -16.41 -10.37
C GLU A 92 -15.48 -17.16 -10.40
N ILE A 93 -15.26 -18.02 -9.41
CA ILE A 93 -14.09 -18.88 -9.33
C ILE A 93 -14.50 -20.32 -9.66
N LYS A 94 -13.82 -20.92 -10.63
CA LYS A 94 -13.97 -22.32 -10.92
C LYS A 94 -13.13 -23.14 -9.94
N GLN A 95 -13.80 -24.03 -9.23
CA GLN A 95 -13.14 -24.99 -8.34
C GLN A 95 -13.30 -26.41 -8.90
N GLU A 96 -12.20 -27.13 -9.04
CA GLU A 96 -12.22 -28.55 -9.33
C GLU A 96 -12.52 -29.34 -8.06
N GLY A 97 -13.68 -29.99 -8.03
CA GLY A 97 -14.07 -30.92 -6.98
C GLY A 97 -14.09 -32.36 -7.47
N GLU A 98 -14.27 -33.33 -6.58
CA GLU A 98 -14.32 -34.77 -6.93
C GLU A 98 -15.48 -35.13 -7.88
N GLU A 99 -16.49 -34.27 -8.03
CA GLU A 99 -17.66 -34.45 -8.90
C GLU A 99 -17.66 -33.58 -10.17
N GLY A 100 -16.56 -32.85 -10.45
CA GLY A 100 -16.41 -31.97 -11.61
C GLY A 100 -16.18 -30.48 -11.26
N GLU A 101 -16.13 -29.63 -12.30
CA GLU A 101 -15.99 -28.17 -12.13
C GLU A 101 -17.26 -27.56 -11.51
N THR A 102 -17.11 -26.85 -10.40
CA THR A 102 -18.16 -26.01 -9.80
C THR A 102 -17.74 -24.55 -9.84
N SER A 103 -18.68 -23.63 -10.16
CA SER A 103 -18.46 -22.20 -10.05
C SER A 103 -18.92 -21.71 -8.67
N VAL A 104 -18.05 -21.00 -7.97
CA VAL A 104 -18.37 -20.36 -6.69
C VAL A 104 -18.20 -18.85 -6.84
N GLU A 105 -19.22 -18.09 -6.43
CA GLU A 105 -19.13 -16.63 -6.38
C GLU A 105 -18.32 -16.22 -5.15
N GLU A 106 -17.24 -15.45 -5.35
CA GLU A 106 -16.40 -14.91 -4.29
C GLU A 106 -16.40 -13.38 -4.34
N VAL A 107 -16.47 -12.75 -3.16
CA VAL A 107 -16.35 -11.29 -3.04
C VAL A 107 -14.88 -10.90 -2.98
N ARG A 108 -14.47 -10.00 -3.87
CA ARG A 108 -13.12 -9.42 -3.94
C ARG A 108 -13.21 -7.88 -3.81
N TYR A 109 -12.10 -7.28 -3.46
CA TYR A 109 -12.00 -5.82 -3.34
C TYR A 109 -10.88 -5.31 -4.22
N ILE A 110 -11.21 -4.41 -5.13
CA ILE A 110 -10.21 -3.70 -5.95
C ILE A 110 -9.68 -2.54 -5.13
N ARG A 111 -8.40 -2.59 -4.77
CA ARG A 111 -7.66 -1.57 -4.05
C ARG A 111 -6.40 -1.15 -4.78
N THR A 112 -5.83 -2.03 -5.57
CA THR A 112 -4.56 -1.83 -6.25
C THR A 112 -4.72 -1.93 -7.77
N LEU A 113 -3.75 -1.41 -8.50
CA LEU A 113 -3.69 -1.59 -9.95
C LEU A 113 -3.55 -3.08 -10.33
N GLU A 114 -2.93 -3.89 -9.47
CA GLU A 114 -2.86 -5.35 -9.63
C GLU A 114 -4.26 -5.95 -9.59
N ASP A 115 -5.07 -5.65 -8.54
CA ASP A 115 -6.46 -6.11 -8.46
C ASP A 115 -7.29 -5.66 -9.67
N LEU A 116 -7.08 -4.41 -10.10
CA LEU A 116 -7.78 -3.84 -11.25
C LEU A 116 -7.44 -4.58 -12.55
N CYS A 117 -6.17 -4.92 -12.76
CA CYS A 117 -5.72 -5.69 -13.91
C CYS A 117 -6.26 -7.12 -13.89
N ASP A 118 -6.30 -7.74 -12.72
CA ASP A 118 -6.69 -9.14 -12.58
C ASP A 118 -8.20 -9.34 -12.71
N TYR A 119 -9.00 -8.38 -12.21
CA TYR A 119 -10.44 -8.60 -12.05
C TYR A 119 -11.34 -7.65 -12.85
N ALA A 120 -10.86 -6.49 -13.26
CA ALA A 120 -11.71 -5.47 -13.88
C ALA A 120 -11.05 -4.67 -15.02
N ILE A 121 -10.00 -5.19 -15.65
CA ILE A 121 -9.29 -4.47 -16.73
C ILE A 121 -10.20 -4.14 -17.91
N THR A 122 -11.21 -4.95 -18.18
CA THR A 122 -12.17 -4.75 -19.28
C THR A 122 -13.16 -3.62 -18.99
N GLU A 123 -13.29 -3.18 -17.73
CA GLU A 123 -14.15 -2.06 -17.34
C GLU A 123 -13.46 -0.70 -17.51
N ILE A 124 -12.17 -0.67 -17.88
CA ILE A 124 -11.36 0.55 -17.97
C ILE A 124 -11.21 0.96 -19.41
N SER A 125 -11.61 2.21 -19.72
CA SER A 125 -11.32 2.77 -21.03
C SER A 125 -9.83 3.14 -21.18
N PRO A 126 -9.31 3.22 -22.43
CA PRO A 126 -7.94 3.70 -22.66
C PRO A 126 -7.66 5.08 -22.06
N GLU A 127 -8.67 5.97 -22.06
CA GLU A 127 -8.58 7.31 -21.49
C GLU A 127 -8.43 7.27 -19.97
N GLN A 128 -9.20 6.40 -19.30
CA GLN A 128 -9.08 6.18 -17.86
C GLN A 128 -7.71 5.59 -17.49
N LEU A 129 -7.21 4.62 -18.27
CA LEU A 129 -5.87 4.09 -18.07
C LEU A 129 -4.80 5.16 -18.21
N LEU A 130 -4.92 6.03 -19.22
CA LEU A 130 -4.03 7.18 -19.42
C LEU A 130 -4.07 8.12 -18.20
N THR A 131 -5.26 8.41 -17.66
CA THR A 131 -5.43 9.23 -16.46
C THR A 131 -4.71 8.62 -15.24
N ILE A 132 -4.84 7.32 -15.01
CA ILE A 132 -4.11 6.58 -13.97
C ILE A 132 -2.61 6.77 -14.16
N MET A 133 -2.09 6.57 -15.37
CA MET A 133 -0.66 6.72 -15.66
C MET A 133 -0.16 8.14 -15.44
N ILE A 134 -0.91 9.15 -15.87
CA ILE A 134 -0.55 10.57 -15.68
C ILE A 134 -0.46 10.90 -14.19
N THR A 135 -1.46 10.48 -13.40
CA THR A 135 -1.48 10.75 -11.96
C THR A 135 -0.31 10.07 -11.24
N MET A 136 0.02 8.83 -11.62
CA MET A 136 1.21 8.15 -11.12
C MET A 136 2.50 8.93 -11.43
N HIS A 137 2.66 9.43 -12.66
CA HIS A 137 3.83 10.20 -13.03
C HIS A 137 3.94 11.52 -12.27
N GLN A 138 2.82 12.18 -12.00
CA GLN A 138 2.79 13.38 -11.15
C GLN A 138 3.28 13.08 -9.73
N GLY A 139 2.83 11.97 -9.14
CA GLY A 139 3.29 11.51 -7.83
C GLY A 139 4.79 11.20 -7.80
N LEU A 140 5.29 10.45 -8.79
CA LEU A 140 6.73 10.16 -8.93
C LEU A 140 7.55 11.43 -9.10
N TYR A 141 7.11 12.33 -9.97
CA TYR A 141 7.80 13.59 -10.22
C TYR A 141 7.92 14.41 -8.92
N LYS A 142 6.81 14.55 -8.18
CA LYS A 142 6.82 15.27 -6.90
C LYS A 142 7.74 14.64 -5.87
N ALA A 143 7.70 13.31 -5.73
CA ALA A 143 8.57 12.57 -4.83
C ALA A 143 10.05 12.79 -5.16
N HIS A 144 10.42 12.72 -6.45
CA HIS A 144 11.79 12.95 -6.92
C HIS A 144 12.26 14.37 -6.66
N LEU A 145 11.40 15.39 -6.83
CA LEU A 145 11.73 16.77 -6.46
C LEU A 145 12.02 16.93 -4.96
N SER A 146 11.38 16.11 -4.13
CA SER A 146 11.61 16.05 -2.67
C SER A 146 12.79 15.14 -2.27
N GLY A 147 13.52 14.60 -3.25
CA GLY A 147 14.64 13.68 -3.00
C GLY A 147 14.22 12.26 -2.59
N VAL A 148 12.94 11.95 -2.69
CA VAL A 148 12.39 10.63 -2.33
C VAL A 148 12.28 9.76 -3.58
N CYS A 149 12.93 8.59 -3.55
CA CYS A 149 12.79 7.57 -4.59
C CYS A 149 11.88 6.45 -4.11
N HIS A 150 11.04 5.92 -5.00
CA HIS A 150 10.18 4.79 -4.65
C HIS A 150 10.97 3.47 -4.55
N GLY A 151 11.71 3.12 -5.60
CA GLY A 151 12.61 1.95 -5.66
C GLY A 151 11.95 0.56 -5.72
N ASN A 152 10.64 0.48 -5.46
CA ASN A 152 9.86 -0.77 -5.52
C ASN A 152 8.50 -0.56 -6.20
N LEU A 153 8.49 0.19 -7.31
CA LEU A 153 7.25 0.46 -8.05
C LEU A 153 6.76 -0.81 -8.73
N LYS A 154 5.53 -1.18 -8.42
CA LYS A 154 4.83 -2.35 -8.97
C LYS A 154 3.32 -2.15 -8.85
N PRO A 155 2.48 -2.87 -9.62
CA PRO A 155 1.03 -2.68 -9.60
C PRO A 155 0.38 -2.79 -8.22
N SER A 156 0.87 -3.67 -7.35
CA SER A 156 0.37 -3.80 -5.97
C SER A 156 0.73 -2.63 -5.02
N ASN A 157 1.64 -1.73 -5.43
CA ASN A 157 1.96 -0.50 -4.70
C ASN A 157 1.31 0.75 -5.32
N ILE A 158 0.39 0.57 -6.25
CA ILE A 158 -0.41 1.62 -6.86
C ILE A 158 -1.84 1.40 -6.42
N LEU A 159 -2.32 2.24 -5.51
CA LEU A 159 -3.69 2.20 -5.06
C LEU A 159 -4.60 2.82 -6.11
N VAL A 160 -5.78 2.25 -6.29
CA VAL A 160 -6.81 2.75 -7.20
C VAL A 160 -8.14 2.87 -6.47
N GLN A 161 -8.88 3.93 -6.77
CA GLN A 161 -10.22 4.15 -6.24
C GLN A 161 -11.10 4.82 -7.30
N GLN A 162 -12.40 4.59 -7.23
CA GLN A 162 -13.34 5.36 -8.04
C GLN A 162 -13.73 6.64 -7.31
N ASN A 163 -13.67 7.78 -8.01
CA ASN A 163 -14.23 9.03 -7.52
C ASN A 163 -15.78 9.02 -7.61
N LYS A 164 -16.40 10.14 -7.22
CA LYS A 164 -17.87 10.27 -7.23
C LYS A 164 -18.50 10.16 -8.62
N ASP A 165 -17.72 10.42 -9.65
CA ASP A 165 -18.16 10.38 -11.05
C ASP A 165 -17.89 9.00 -11.68
N GLY A 166 -17.37 8.03 -10.89
CA GLY A 166 -17.05 6.67 -11.31
C GLY A 166 -15.72 6.53 -12.06
N GLU A 167 -14.94 7.60 -12.12
CA GLU A 167 -13.62 7.57 -12.76
C GLU A 167 -12.57 7.00 -11.81
N TRP A 168 -11.61 6.24 -12.35
CA TRP A 168 -10.52 5.68 -11.59
C TRP A 168 -9.42 6.72 -11.35
N GLU A 169 -9.06 6.90 -10.10
CA GLU A 169 -7.92 7.69 -9.65
C GLU A 169 -6.86 6.77 -9.05
N SER A 170 -5.59 7.15 -9.17
CA SER A 170 -4.49 6.37 -8.64
C SER A 170 -3.61 7.15 -7.68
N SER A 171 -3.01 6.43 -6.73
CA SER A 171 -2.01 6.99 -5.82
C SER A 171 -0.95 5.94 -5.52
N ILE A 172 0.31 6.33 -5.55
CA ILE A 172 1.43 5.46 -5.22
C ILE A 172 1.62 5.44 -3.71
N THR A 173 1.71 4.26 -3.13
CA THR A 173 2.00 4.03 -1.70
C THR A 173 3.39 3.43 -1.50
N GLU A 174 3.85 3.37 -0.26
CA GLU A 174 5.13 2.74 0.12
C GLU A 174 6.39 3.39 -0.47
N PHE A 175 6.36 4.70 -0.72
CA PHE A 175 7.58 5.45 -1.06
C PHE A 175 8.68 5.26 -0.02
N GLY A 176 9.94 5.24 -0.45
CA GLY A 176 11.13 5.19 0.41
C GLY A 176 11.40 3.83 1.07
N LEU A 177 10.41 2.96 1.18
CA LEU A 177 10.55 1.70 1.91
C LEU A 177 11.56 0.72 1.27
N TYR A 178 11.88 0.88 -0.03
CA TYR A 178 12.85 0.02 -0.69
C TYR A 178 14.23 0.05 -0.04
N ARG A 179 14.62 1.20 0.55
CA ARG A 179 15.90 1.35 1.25
C ARG A 179 15.98 0.49 2.50
N LEU A 180 14.85 0.06 3.05
CA LEU A 180 14.81 -0.91 4.14
C LEU A 180 15.42 -2.26 3.72
N ASN A 181 15.41 -2.58 2.41
CA ASN A 181 16.07 -3.76 1.88
C ASN A 181 17.59 -3.74 2.09
N LEU A 182 18.20 -2.55 2.22
CA LEU A 182 19.62 -2.43 2.59
C LEU A 182 19.90 -3.05 3.97
N PHE A 183 18.89 -3.12 4.80
CA PHE A 183 18.94 -3.70 6.13
C PHE A 183 18.43 -5.15 6.18
N THR A 184 18.01 -5.76 5.06
CA THR A 184 17.62 -7.17 5.01
C THR A 184 18.84 -8.08 4.88
N PRO A 185 18.75 -9.39 5.25
CA PRO A 185 19.83 -10.36 5.05
C PRO A 185 20.26 -10.51 3.60
N TYR A 186 19.37 -10.19 2.66
CA TYR A 186 19.56 -10.30 1.21
C TYR A 186 19.85 -8.94 0.55
N GLY A 187 20.04 -7.87 1.35
CA GLY A 187 20.26 -6.53 0.86
C GLY A 187 21.63 -6.40 0.19
N LEU A 188 21.59 -6.08 -1.10
CA LEU A 188 22.71 -5.73 -1.99
C LEU A 188 23.87 -6.74 -1.99
N SER A 189 23.71 -7.82 -2.75
CA SER A 189 24.83 -8.48 -3.43
C SER A 189 25.16 -7.72 -4.71
#